data_5879d70cdd5663c32c646d4a6fd5bee6
#
_entry.id   5879d70cdd5663c32c646d4a6fd5bee6
#
_cell.length_a   1.000
_cell.length_b   1.000
_cell.length_c   1.000
_cell.angle_alpha   90.00
_cell.angle_beta   90.00
_cell.angle_gamma   90.00
#
_symmetry.space_group_name_H-M   'P 1'
#
loop_
_entity.id
_entity.type
_entity.pdbx_description
1 polymer ?
#
loop_
_entity_poly.entity_id
_entity_poly.type
_entity_poly.pdbx_seq_one_letter_code
_entity_poly.pdbx_strand_id
1 'polypeptide(L)'
;MDILATLMKVMTTMHAKDDETFLRLDSIMEISGKDKSIDAIRKEVMGLAEELCSEVKKQYVSPSEKLIRDVEEYIEGNYHENWMGLSSTADHFGVTPQYLSNLFKKHRGENITDFISKLKVRKAKELLVSTELTIAEISSQLGYANEMGITRIFKRLEGITPGVYREQSKS
;
A
#
# COMPACT_ATOMS: atom_id res chain seq x y z
N MET A 1 35.94 -0.60 -16.18
CA MET A 1 34.59 -0.04 -16.03
C MET A 1 34.68 0.98 -14.91
N ASP A 2 34.42 2.24 -15.21
CA ASP A 2 34.66 3.34 -14.27
C ASP A 2 33.47 3.41 -13.28
N ILE A 3 33.74 3.02 -12.04
CA ILE A 3 32.76 2.95 -10.94
C ILE A 3 32.17 4.33 -10.67
N LEU A 4 33.00 5.38 -10.77
CA LEU A 4 32.57 6.77 -10.58
C LEU A 4 31.58 7.23 -11.68
N ALA A 5 31.85 6.90 -12.94
CA ALA A 5 30.94 7.20 -14.04
C ALA A 5 29.59 6.46 -13.89
N THR A 6 29.62 5.25 -13.36
CA THR A 6 28.40 4.48 -13.08
C THR A 6 27.59 5.09 -11.93
N LEU A 7 28.25 5.52 -10.84
CA LEU A 7 27.59 6.23 -9.73
C LEU A 7 26.99 7.57 -10.17
N MET A 8 27.71 8.37 -10.95
CA MET A 8 27.18 9.61 -11.53
C MET A 8 25.95 9.38 -12.41
N LYS A 9 25.96 8.31 -13.22
CA LYS A 9 24.81 7.96 -14.09
C LYS A 9 23.60 7.54 -13.26
N VAL A 10 23.78 6.77 -12.20
CA VAL A 10 22.70 6.39 -11.27
C VAL A 10 22.11 7.62 -10.59
N MET A 11 22.94 8.54 -10.08
CA MET A 11 22.50 9.77 -9.42
C MET A 11 21.71 10.69 -10.37
N THR A 12 22.19 10.86 -11.61
CA THR A 12 21.49 11.67 -12.62
C THR A 12 20.14 11.07 -13.01
N THR A 13 20.06 9.75 -13.07
CA THR A 13 18.82 9.03 -13.42
C THR A 13 17.78 9.10 -12.29
N MET A 14 18.24 9.19 -11.05
CA MET A 14 17.36 9.19 -9.87
C MET A 14 16.82 10.57 -9.49
N HIS A 15 17.17 11.65 -10.19
CA HIS A 15 16.82 13.02 -9.80
C HIS A 15 17.19 13.36 -8.34
N ALA A 16 18.19 12.67 -7.80
CA ALA A 16 18.74 12.97 -6.49
C ALA A 16 19.53 14.30 -6.60
N LYS A 17 18.80 15.41 -6.59
CA LYS A 17 19.33 16.76 -6.45
C LYS A 17 19.57 17.06 -4.98
N ASP A 18 20.27 16.17 -4.29
CA ASP A 18 20.77 16.50 -2.98
C ASP A 18 22.16 17.09 -3.17
N ASP A 19 22.26 18.42 -3.01
CA ASP A 19 23.50 19.18 -3.18
C ASP A 19 24.64 18.60 -2.33
N GLU A 20 24.32 17.96 -1.20
CA GLU A 20 25.28 17.38 -0.29
C GLU A 20 25.97 16.13 -0.88
N THR A 21 25.21 15.27 -1.56
CA THR A 21 25.77 14.05 -2.19
C THR A 21 26.64 14.40 -3.40
N PHE A 22 26.27 15.47 -4.12
CA PHE A 22 27.05 15.97 -5.26
C PHE A 22 28.39 16.60 -4.80
N LEU A 23 28.37 17.38 -3.72
CA LEU A 23 29.56 17.96 -3.10
C LEU A 23 30.51 16.90 -2.55
N ARG A 24 30.01 15.80 -2.03
CA ARG A 24 30.82 14.66 -1.56
C ARG A 24 31.49 13.92 -2.72
N LEU A 25 30.84 13.76 -3.87
CA LEU A 25 31.46 13.19 -5.07
C LEU A 25 32.56 14.10 -5.64
N ASP A 26 32.32 15.41 -5.68
CA ASP A 26 33.32 16.38 -6.10
C ASP A 26 34.53 16.34 -5.17
N SER A 27 34.33 16.22 -3.87
CA SER A 27 35.42 16.08 -2.89
C SER A 27 36.24 14.79 -3.08
N ILE A 28 35.57 13.67 -3.46
CA ILE A 28 36.27 12.41 -3.78
C ILE A 28 37.09 12.52 -5.07
N MET A 29 36.58 13.28 -6.05
CA MET A 29 37.33 13.52 -7.30
C MET A 29 38.55 14.45 -7.09
N GLU A 30 38.43 15.49 -6.26
CA GLU A 30 39.57 16.35 -5.86
C GLU A 30 40.61 15.62 -5.03
N ILE A 31 40.19 14.67 -4.20
CA ILE A 31 41.07 13.85 -3.35
C ILE A 31 41.86 12.82 -4.16
N SER A 32 41.36 12.39 -5.32
CA SER A 32 42.06 11.49 -6.26
C SER A 32 43.39 12.08 -6.80
N GLY A 33 43.58 13.40 -6.64
CA GLY A 33 44.83 14.09 -7.04
C GLY A 33 45.90 14.28 -5.95
N LYS A 34 45.64 13.93 -4.69
CA LYS A 34 46.55 14.15 -3.54
C LYS A 34 46.69 12.89 -2.71
N ASP A 35 47.83 12.22 -2.80
CA ASP A 35 48.54 11.26 -1.90
C ASP A 35 47.69 10.47 -0.85
N LYS A 36 46.42 10.13 -1.11
CA LYS A 36 45.67 9.18 -0.29
C LYS A 36 45.79 7.76 -0.85
N SER A 37 45.92 6.79 0.07
CA SER A 37 46.01 5.38 -0.32
C SER A 37 44.73 4.98 -1.07
N ILE A 38 44.87 4.13 -2.07
CA ILE A 38 43.76 3.55 -2.86
C ILE A 38 42.68 2.94 -1.95
N ASP A 39 43.06 2.41 -0.78
CA ASP A 39 42.12 1.86 0.20
C ASP A 39 41.24 2.92 0.88
N ALA A 40 41.70 4.13 1.08
CA ALA A 40 40.92 5.22 1.64
C ALA A 40 39.84 5.70 0.63
N ILE A 41 40.23 5.85 -0.64
CA ILE A 41 39.29 6.20 -1.72
C ILE A 41 38.22 5.11 -1.90
N ARG A 42 38.66 3.84 -1.86
CA ARG A 42 37.74 2.70 -1.96
C ARG A 42 36.73 2.67 -0.83
N LYS A 43 37.11 2.96 0.41
CA LYS A 43 36.24 2.99 1.58
C LYS A 43 35.18 4.12 1.47
N GLU A 44 35.58 5.31 1.01
CA GLU A 44 34.68 6.45 0.81
C GLU A 44 33.66 6.15 -0.31
N VAL A 45 34.09 5.60 -1.44
CA VAL A 45 33.22 5.21 -2.56
C VAL A 45 32.25 4.11 -2.13
N MET A 46 32.69 3.12 -1.37
CA MET A 46 31.81 2.06 -0.85
C MET A 46 30.78 2.62 0.13
N GLY A 47 31.16 3.53 1.03
CA GLY A 47 30.24 4.19 1.96
C GLY A 47 29.15 4.97 1.22
N LEU A 48 29.52 5.76 0.22
CA LEU A 48 28.58 6.50 -0.63
C LEU A 48 27.63 5.56 -1.40
N ALA A 49 28.15 4.47 -1.92
CA ALA A 49 27.34 3.46 -2.62
C ALA A 49 26.33 2.79 -1.67
N GLU A 50 26.72 2.49 -0.43
CA GLU A 50 25.84 1.92 0.59
C GLU A 50 24.73 2.91 0.99
N GLU A 51 25.06 4.20 1.20
CA GLU A 51 24.10 5.25 1.48
C GLU A 51 23.08 5.41 0.34
N LEU A 52 23.54 5.53 -0.91
CA LEU A 52 22.68 5.61 -2.09
C LEU A 52 21.79 4.37 -2.25
N CYS A 53 22.34 3.17 -2.07
CA CYS A 53 21.56 1.94 -2.11
C CYS A 53 20.49 1.90 -1.01
N SER A 54 20.78 2.45 0.16
CA SER A 54 19.82 2.55 1.27
C SER A 54 18.68 3.52 0.95
N GLU A 55 18.99 4.68 0.36
CA GLU A 55 17.98 5.66 -0.05
C GLU A 55 17.10 5.14 -1.19
N VAL A 56 17.70 4.52 -2.21
CA VAL A 56 16.95 3.84 -3.27
C VAL A 56 16.01 2.80 -2.70
N LYS A 57 16.47 1.99 -1.75
CA LYS A 57 15.60 1.01 -1.08
C LYS A 57 14.45 1.64 -0.30
N LYS A 58 14.64 2.81 0.29
CA LYS A 58 13.57 3.54 1.00
C LYS A 58 12.51 4.12 0.04
N GLN A 59 12.93 4.55 -1.15
CA GLN A 59 12.04 5.11 -2.18
C GLN A 59 11.44 4.04 -3.11
N TYR A 60 12.06 2.86 -3.15
CA TYR A 60 11.62 1.77 -4.03
C TYR A 60 10.40 1.07 -3.45
N VAL A 61 9.22 1.51 -3.87
CA VAL A 61 8.00 0.74 -3.65
C VAL A 61 8.04 -0.47 -4.60
N SER A 62 8.08 -1.67 -4.04
CA SER A 62 8.11 -2.87 -4.86
C SER A 62 6.88 -2.94 -5.78
N PRO A 63 6.98 -3.49 -7.00
CA PRO A 63 5.83 -3.68 -7.87
C PRO A 63 4.67 -4.39 -7.17
N SER A 64 4.97 -5.30 -6.25
CA SER A 64 3.99 -6.01 -5.44
C SER A 64 3.28 -5.09 -4.44
N GLU A 65 4.02 -4.20 -3.77
CA GLU A 65 3.43 -3.22 -2.84
C GLU A 65 2.60 -2.18 -3.57
N LYS A 66 3.06 -1.75 -4.75
CA LYS A 66 2.28 -0.86 -5.61
C LYS A 66 0.97 -1.53 -6.01
N LEU A 67 1.03 -2.77 -6.51
CA LEU A 67 -0.17 -3.52 -6.88
C LEU A 67 -1.15 -3.65 -5.71
N ILE A 68 -0.68 -3.94 -4.50
CA ILE A 68 -1.56 -4.05 -3.33
C ILE A 68 -2.24 -2.71 -3.00
N ARG A 69 -1.52 -1.61 -3.07
CA ARG A 69 -2.07 -0.27 -2.86
C ARG A 69 -3.14 0.06 -3.90
N ASP A 70 -2.84 -0.18 -5.17
CA ASP A 70 -3.78 0.06 -6.27
C ASP A 70 -5.04 -0.82 -6.12
N VAL A 71 -4.89 -2.07 -5.66
CA VAL A 71 -6.00 -3.00 -5.33
C VAL A 71 -6.86 -2.46 -4.20
N GLU A 72 -6.27 -1.92 -3.15
CA GLU A 72 -7.03 -1.34 -2.03
C GLU A 72 -7.82 -0.11 -2.44
N GLU A 73 -7.19 0.79 -3.18
CA GLU A 73 -7.84 1.98 -3.72
C GLU A 73 -9.01 1.59 -4.64
N TYR A 74 -8.82 0.60 -5.49
CA TYR A 74 -9.89 0.06 -6.33
C TYR A 74 -11.05 -0.53 -5.52
N ILE A 75 -10.77 -1.32 -4.49
CA ILE A 75 -11.79 -1.87 -3.59
C ILE A 75 -12.49 -0.74 -2.83
N GLU A 76 -11.78 0.25 -2.32
CA GLU A 76 -12.36 1.40 -1.61
C GLU A 76 -13.27 2.26 -2.50
N GLY A 77 -12.95 2.36 -3.79
CA GLY A 77 -13.79 3.04 -4.78
C GLY A 77 -15.05 2.25 -5.18
N ASN A 78 -15.02 0.92 -5.08
CA ASN A 78 -16.04 0.04 -5.66
C ASN A 78 -16.69 -0.92 -4.65
N TYR A 79 -16.43 -0.80 -3.36
CA TYR A 79 -16.92 -1.75 -2.34
C TYR A 79 -18.45 -1.90 -2.32
N HIS A 80 -19.19 -0.89 -2.76
CA HIS A 80 -20.65 -0.85 -2.81
C HIS A 80 -21.24 -1.68 -3.96
N GLU A 81 -20.43 -2.08 -4.91
CA GLU A 81 -20.87 -2.90 -6.01
C GLU A 81 -21.10 -4.37 -5.57
N ASN A 82 -22.18 -4.97 -6.05
CA ASN A 82 -22.57 -6.34 -5.69
C ASN A 82 -21.62 -7.41 -6.26
N TRP A 83 -20.93 -7.09 -7.36
CA TRP A 83 -19.96 -7.96 -8.03
C TRP A 83 -18.55 -7.88 -7.41
N MET A 84 -18.32 -6.93 -6.49
CA MET A 84 -17.00 -6.70 -5.90
C MET A 84 -16.54 -7.90 -5.08
N GLY A 85 -15.41 -8.47 -5.46
CA GLY A 85 -14.81 -9.64 -4.80
C GLY A 85 -13.43 -9.97 -5.37
N LEU A 86 -12.86 -11.08 -4.89
CA LEU A 86 -11.51 -11.51 -5.30
C LEU A 86 -11.39 -11.71 -6.82
N SER A 87 -12.35 -12.39 -7.44
CA SER A 87 -12.27 -12.68 -8.89
C SER A 87 -12.35 -11.42 -9.72
N SER A 88 -13.34 -10.56 -9.48
CA SER A 88 -13.49 -9.30 -10.21
C SER A 88 -12.31 -8.35 -10.02
N THR A 89 -11.74 -8.32 -8.82
CA THR A 89 -10.53 -7.55 -8.55
C THR A 89 -9.34 -8.11 -9.33
N ALA A 90 -9.15 -9.43 -9.32
CA ALA A 90 -8.06 -10.08 -10.05
C ALA A 90 -8.18 -9.86 -11.56
N ASP A 91 -9.39 -9.97 -12.11
CA ASP A 91 -9.68 -9.70 -13.52
C ASP A 91 -9.34 -8.25 -13.91
N HIS A 92 -9.70 -7.29 -13.05
CA HIS A 92 -9.40 -5.87 -13.27
C HIS A 92 -7.90 -5.60 -13.40
N PHE A 93 -7.09 -6.23 -12.56
CA PHE A 93 -5.63 -6.06 -12.56
C PHE A 93 -4.89 -7.03 -13.49
N GLY A 94 -5.59 -7.87 -14.24
CA GLY A 94 -4.99 -8.83 -15.19
C GLY A 94 -4.12 -9.89 -14.51
N VAL A 95 -4.46 -10.28 -13.29
CA VAL A 95 -3.74 -11.31 -12.51
C VAL A 95 -4.66 -12.47 -12.15
N THR A 96 -4.08 -13.63 -11.79
CA THR A 96 -4.90 -14.74 -11.32
C THR A 96 -5.44 -14.48 -9.90
N PRO A 97 -6.68 -14.95 -9.57
CA PRO A 97 -7.23 -14.83 -8.21
C PRO A 97 -6.31 -15.46 -7.14
N GLN A 98 -5.67 -16.57 -7.47
CA GLN A 98 -4.74 -17.25 -6.56
C GLN A 98 -3.50 -16.40 -6.27
N TYR A 99 -2.92 -15.78 -7.29
CA TYR A 99 -1.76 -14.89 -7.12
C TYR A 99 -2.14 -13.69 -6.26
N LEU A 100 -3.24 -13.02 -6.60
CA LEU A 100 -3.71 -11.84 -5.88
C LEU A 100 -4.04 -12.16 -4.41
N SER A 101 -4.73 -13.27 -4.15
CA SER A 101 -5.06 -13.71 -2.79
C SER A 101 -3.81 -13.95 -1.93
N ASN A 102 -2.82 -14.64 -2.48
CA ASN A 102 -1.57 -14.91 -1.76
C ASN A 102 -0.77 -13.63 -1.51
N LEU A 103 -0.69 -12.77 -2.52
CA LEU A 103 0.03 -11.50 -2.42
C LEU A 103 -0.63 -10.58 -1.40
N PHE A 104 -1.95 -10.42 -1.46
CA PHE A 104 -2.72 -9.58 -0.53
C PHE A 104 -2.57 -10.07 0.91
N LYS A 105 -2.72 -11.39 1.13
CA LYS A 105 -2.53 -11.99 2.45
C LYS A 105 -1.12 -11.79 3.00
N LYS A 106 -0.10 -11.89 2.13
CA LYS A 106 1.30 -11.66 2.51
C LYS A 106 1.54 -10.22 2.98
N HIS A 107 0.94 -9.23 2.32
CA HIS A 107 1.17 -7.82 2.62
C HIS A 107 0.23 -7.27 3.71
N ARG A 108 -1.02 -7.76 3.79
CA ARG A 108 -2.05 -7.25 4.73
C ARG A 108 -2.35 -8.17 5.90
N GLY A 109 -1.88 -9.42 5.87
CA GLY A 109 -2.16 -10.40 6.91
C GLY A 109 -3.58 -10.99 6.86
N GLU A 110 -4.42 -10.53 5.93
CA GLU A 110 -5.80 -10.98 5.75
C GLU A 110 -6.15 -11.20 4.27
N ASN A 111 -7.23 -11.92 4.00
CA ASN A 111 -7.70 -12.12 2.63
C ASN A 111 -8.57 -10.94 2.14
N ILE A 112 -8.68 -10.78 0.82
CA ILE A 112 -9.46 -9.69 0.19
C ILE A 112 -10.94 -9.71 0.62
N THR A 113 -11.54 -10.88 0.75
CA THR A 113 -12.96 -11.00 1.15
C THR A 113 -13.20 -10.48 2.55
N ASP A 114 -12.29 -10.75 3.49
CA ASP A 114 -12.36 -10.20 4.84
C ASP A 114 -12.09 -8.70 4.85
N PHE A 115 -11.14 -8.22 4.05
CA PHE A 115 -10.89 -6.79 3.88
C PHE A 115 -12.14 -6.04 3.38
N ILE A 116 -12.77 -6.53 2.31
CA ILE A 116 -14.04 -5.96 1.79
C ILE A 116 -15.13 -6.00 2.87
N SER A 117 -15.26 -7.12 3.60
CA SER A 117 -16.25 -7.27 4.66
C SER A 117 -16.06 -6.25 5.78
N LYS A 118 -14.83 -6.06 6.23
CA LYS A 118 -14.48 -5.06 7.25
C LYS A 118 -14.75 -3.63 6.75
N LEU A 119 -14.42 -3.33 5.49
CA LEU A 119 -14.71 -2.04 4.88
C LEU A 119 -16.22 -1.77 4.85
N LYS A 120 -17.02 -2.73 4.39
CA LYS A 120 -18.49 -2.61 4.37
C LYS A 120 -19.07 -2.43 5.77
N VAL A 121 -18.57 -3.16 6.77
CA VAL A 121 -19.02 -3.00 8.18
C VAL A 121 -18.63 -1.62 8.72
N ARG A 122 -17.45 -1.13 8.44
CA ARG A 122 -17.03 0.24 8.82
C ARG A 122 -17.97 1.28 8.25
N LYS A 123 -18.30 1.16 6.95
CA LYS A 123 -19.27 2.06 6.29
C LYS A 123 -20.70 1.91 6.84
N ALA A 124 -21.12 0.68 7.17
CA ALA A 124 -22.38 0.45 7.85
C ALA A 124 -22.46 1.19 9.19
N LYS A 125 -21.40 1.14 10.01
CA LYS A 125 -21.33 1.85 11.29
C LYS A 125 -21.48 3.36 11.11
N GLU A 126 -20.80 3.94 10.11
CA GLU A 126 -20.91 5.36 9.77
C GLU A 126 -22.38 5.72 9.44
N LEU A 127 -23.02 4.95 8.55
CA LEU A 127 -24.41 5.19 8.14
C LEU A 127 -25.43 4.96 9.28
N LEU A 128 -25.22 3.95 10.12
CA LEU A 128 -26.08 3.65 11.26
C LEU A 128 -26.14 4.80 12.27
N VAL A 129 -25.05 5.52 12.44
CA VAL A 129 -24.94 6.64 13.39
C VAL A 129 -25.37 7.96 12.76
N SER A 130 -24.96 8.20 11.51
CA SER A 130 -25.13 9.50 10.85
C SER A 130 -26.46 9.67 10.11
N THR A 131 -27.25 8.60 9.93
CA THR A 131 -28.47 8.63 9.14
C THR A 131 -29.62 7.89 9.82
N GLU A 132 -30.86 8.15 9.35
CA GLU A 132 -32.07 7.40 9.74
C GLU A 132 -32.42 6.27 8.74
N LEU A 133 -31.50 5.92 7.82
CA LEU A 133 -31.71 4.85 6.85
C LEU A 133 -32.03 3.52 7.54
N THR A 134 -32.95 2.77 6.99
CA THR A 134 -33.28 1.41 7.45
C THR A 134 -32.06 0.47 7.21
N ILE A 135 -32.05 -0.66 7.90
CA ILE A 135 -31.00 -1.68 7.68
C ILE A 135 -31.04 -2.20 6.23
N ALA A 136 -32.23 -2.30 5.64
CA ALA A 136 -32.40 -2.71 4.25
C ALA A 136 -31.79 -1.68 3.27
N GLU A 137 -32.01 -0.39 3.50
CA GLU A 137 -31.43 0.69 2.67
C GLU A 137 -29.89 0.73 2.81
N ILE A 138 -29.37 0.62 4.02
CA ILE A 138 -27.92 0.53 4.26
C ILE A 138 -27.34 -0.70 3.55
N SER A 139 -28.04 -1.84 3.66
CA SER A 139 -27.61 -3.09 2.98
C SER A 139 -27.51 -2.88 1.47
N SER A 140 -28.53 -2.26 0.86
CA SER A 140 -28.55 -1.95 -0.57
C SER A 140 -27.41 -1.01 -0.96
N GLN A 141 -27.16 0.06 -0.21
CA GLN A 141 -26.04 0.99 -0.45
C GLN A 141 -24.68 0.34 -0.34
N LEU A 142 -24.56 -0.73 0.43
CA LEU A 142 -23.32 -1.50 0.59
C LEU A 142 -23.22 -2.67 -0.42
N GLY A 143 -24.13 -2.75 -1.40
CA GLY A 143 -24.10 -3.76 -2.46
C GLY A 143 -24.47 -5.16 -2.00
N TYR A 144 -25.30 -5.30 -0.97
CA TYR A 144 -25.91 -6.57 -0.60
C TYR A 144 -27.31 -6.71 -1.20
N ALA A 145 -27.65 -7.91 -1.65
CA ALA A 145 -28.96 -8.18 -2.21
C ALA A 145 -30.12 -8.05 -1.19
N ASN A 146 -29.82 -8.20 0.10
CA ASN A 146 -30.79 -8.08 1.19
C ASN A 146 -30.09 -7.78 2.53
N GLU A 147 -30.89 -7.38 3.53
CA GLU A 147 -30.38 -7.02 4.86
C GLU A 147 -29.73 -8.17 5.62
N MET A 148 -30.05 -9.43 5.30
CA MET A 148 -29.44 -10.58 5.96
C MET A 148 -27.94 -10.68 5.68
N GLY A 149 -27.50 -10.22 4.50
CA GLY A 149 -26.08 -10.21 4.11
C GLY A 149 -25.25 -9.37 5.06
N ILE A 150 -25.61 -8.09 5.22
CA ILE A 150 -24.90 -7.18 6.14
C ILE A 150 -25.08 -7.59 7.60
N THR A 151 -26.29 -8.00 8.01
CA THR A 151 -26.57 -8.39 9.40
C THR A 151 -25.67 -9.53 9.86
N ARG A 152 -25.51 -10.57 9.03
CA ARG A 152 -24.64 -11.71 9.34
C ARG A 152 -23.18 -11.31 9.48
N ILE A 153 -22.69 -10.49 8.55
CA ILE A 153 -21.28 -10.09 8.54
C ILE A 153 -21.01 -9.11 9.68
N PHE A 154 -21.90 -8.16 9.90
CA PHE A 154 -21.81 -7.21 11.00
C PHE A 154 -21.80 -7.92 12.35
N LYS A 155 -22.71 -8.86 12.58
CA LYS A 155 -22.74 -9.67 13.82
C LYS A 155 -21.47 -10.51 13.99
N ARG A 156 -20.91 -11.05 12.87
CA ARG A 156 -19.65 -11.81 12.92
C ARG A 156 -18.48 -10.96 13.38
N LEU A 157 -18.41 -9.68 12.91
CA LEU A 157 -17.26 -8.80 13.16
C LEU A 157 -17.41 -7.97 14.43
N GLU A 158 -18.62 -7.52 14.76
CA GLU A 158 -18.89 -6.62 15.90
C GLU A 158 -19.55 -7.33 17.11
N GLY A 159 -19.94 -8.59 16.95
CA GLY A 159 -20.60 -9.36 18.00
C GLY A 159 -22.10 -9.08 18.20
N ILE A 160 -22.60 -7.94 17.70
CA ILE A 160 -24.00 -7.48 17.81
C ILE A 160 -24.61 -7.21 16.44
N THR A 161 -25.93 -7.09 16.36
CA THR A 161 -26.61 -6.74 15.10
C THR A 161 -26.54 -5.25 14.79
N PRO A 162 -26.69 -4.83 13.50
CA PRO A 162 -26.72 -3.42 13.14
C PRO A 162 -27.79 -2.62 13.91
N GLY A 163 -28.96 -3.20 14.17
CA GLY A 163 -30.03 -2.55 14.93
C GLY A 163 -29.62 -2.25 16.37
N VAL A 164 -29.07 -3.25 17.07
CA VAL A 164 -28.56 -3.09 18.44
C VAL A 164 -27.42 -2.05 18.47
N TYR A 165 -26.52 -2.08 17.47
CA TYR A 165 -25.45 -1.10 17.37
C TYR A 165 -25.99 0.34 17.27
N ARG A 166 -27.03 0.56 16.45
CA ARG A 166 -27.68 1.88 16.32
C ARG A 166 -28.27 2.36 17.64
N GLU A 167 -29.02 1.49 18.34
CA GLU A 167 -29.62 1.83 19.62
C GLU A 167 -28.58 2.26 20.65
N GLN A 168 -27.49 1.50 20.76
CA GLN A 168 -26.39 1.82 21.67
C GLN A 168 -25.64 3.11 21.31
N SER A 169 -25.58 3.47 20.02
CA SER A 169 -24.89 4.65 19.57
C SER A 169 -25.71 5.95 19.72
N LYS A 170 -27.03 5.85 19.96
CA LYS A 170 -27.93 6.97 20.18
C LYS A 170 -28.17 7.26 21.68
N SER A 171 -27.71 6.39 22.57
CA SER A 171 -27.78 6.53 24.01
C SER A 171 -26.60 7.30 24.57
#